data_cbeed9455a716b2515db42c00efac2ed
#
_entry.id   cbeed9455a716b2515db42c00efac2ed
#
_cell.length_a   1.000
_cell.length_b   1.000
_cell.length_c   1.000
_cell.angle_alpha   90.00
_cell.angle_beta   90.00
_cell.angle_gamma   90.00
#
_symmetry.space_group_name_H-M   'P 1'
#
loop_
_entity.id
_entity.type
_entity.pdbx_description
1 polymer ?
#
loop_
_entity_poly.entity_id
_entity_poly.type
_entity_poly.pdbx_seq_one_letter_code
_entity_poly.pdbx_strand_id
1 'polypeptide(L)'
;DVDLALEVAKRVGGKMDLMWDAGCKYETLADTVKVGRALDEAGYYWYEDPYKDTGMSAFGHKKLRELVKTPLLMTEFVRMLEPHVDFAIAGGTDFLRADPDFDGGITGVMKIAHAAEGLGLDVEVHASNAARRHSMAAIRNSNYYEMALVHPNVGPYNPPVNLNPEYQ
;
A
#
# COMPACT_ATOMS: atom_id res chain seq x y z
N ASP A 1 -2.64 -13.80 -12.46
CA ASP A 1 -1.95 -12.60 -11.99
C ASP A 1 -0.48 -12.55 -12.46
N VAL A 2 0.26 -13.68 -12.45
CA VAL A 2 1.65 -13.72 -12.95
C VAL A 2 1.74 -13.17 -14.38
N ASP A 3 0.97 -13.75 -15.31
CA ASP A 3 1.02 -13.34 -16.73
C ASP A 3 0.58 -11.88 -16.89
N LEU A 4 -0.38 -11.42 -16.08
CA LEU A 4 -0.83 -10.03 -16.09
C LEU A 4 0.29 -9.09 -15.63
N ALA A 5 0.96 -9.41 -14.52
CA ALA A 5 2.04 -8.60 -13.99
C ALA A 5 3.18 -8.44 -15.02
N LEU A 6 3.60 -9.55 -15.63
CA LEU A 6 4.65 -9.55 -16.66
C LEU A 6 4.22 -8.80 -17.92
N GLU A 7 2.99 -8.96 -18.38
CA GLU A 7 2.49 -8.27 -19.58
C GLU A 7 2.35 -6.74 -19.36
N VAL A 8 1.88 -6.32 -18.17
CA VAL A 8 1.82 -4.89 -17.81
C VAL A 8 3.23 -4.30 -17.80
N ALA A 9 4.18 -4.95 -17.14
CA ALA A 9 5.56 -4.49 -17.10
C ALA A 9 6.19 -4.39 -18.49
N LYS A 10 5.91 -5.34 -19.36
CA LYS A 10 6.37 -5.32 -20.75
C LYS A 10 5.84 -4.10 -21.53
N ARG A 11 4.61 -3.68 -21.28
CA ARG A 11 3.97 -2.58 -22.01
C ARG A 11 4.36 -1.20 -21.49
N VAL A 12 4.44 -1.05 -20.18
CA VAL A 12 4.57 0.25 -19.54
C VAL A 12 5.74 0.34 -18.54
N GLY A 13 6.42 -0.75 -18.25
CA GLY A 13 7.63 -0.73 -17.44
C GLY A 13 8.69 0.20 -18.01
N GLY A 14 9.40 0.90 -17.14
CA GLY A 14 10.35 1.94 -17.52
C GLY A 14 9.73 3.27 -17.96
N LYS A 15 8.40 3.37 -18.01
CA LYS A 15 7.67 4.63 -18.25
C LYS A 15 6.96 5.15 -17.01
N MET A 16 6.72 4.27 -16.05
CA MET A 16 6.09 4.56 -14.77
C MET A 16 6.52 3.52 -13.74
N ASP A 17 6.43 3.84 -12.47
CA ASP A 17 6.59 2.88 -11.40
C ASP A 17 5.35 1.99 -11.33
N LEU A 18 5.56 0.69 -11.29
CA LEU A 18 4.49 -0.29 -11.24
C LEU A 18 4.28 -0.73 -9.80
N MET A 19 3.04 -0.77 -9.37
CA MET A 19 2.63 -1.17 -8.04
C MET A 19 1.59 -2.27 -8.17
N TRP A 20 1.69 -3.30 -7.33
CA TRP A 20 0.77 -4.41 -7.35
C TRP A 20 -0.02 -4.47 -6.05
N ASP A 21 -1.28 -4.10 -6.12
CA ASP A 21 -2.23 -4.33 -5.06
C ASP A 21 -2.98 -5.65 -5.34
N ALA A 22 -2.77 -6.62 -4.47
CA ALA A 22 -3.43 -7.92 -4.58
C ALA A 22 -4.84 -7.91 -3.98
N GLY A 23 -5.18 -6.90 -3.20
CA GLY A 23 -6.50 -6.77 -2.57
C GLY A 23 -6.84 -7.98 -1.69
N CYS A 24 -5.89 -8.46 -0.92
CA CYS A 24 -6.06 -9.62 -0.02
C CYS A 24 -6.54 -10.90 -0.72
N LYS A 25 -5.97 -11.22 -1.88
CA LYS A 25 -6.49 -12.27 -2.76
C LYS A 25 -5.92 -13.66 -2.51
N TYR A 26 -4.66 -13.78 -2.11
CA TYR A 26 -3.96 -15.07 -2.11
C TYR A 26 -4.15 -15.84 -0.81
N GLU A 27 -4.52 -17.12 -0.93
CA GLU A 27 -4.85 -17.97 0.21
C GLU A 27 -3.63 -18.60 0.88
N THR A 28 -2.56 -18.81 0.11
CA THR A 28 -1.38 -19.53 0.60
C THR A 28 -0.09 -18.75 0.43
N LEU A 29 0.92 -19.09 1.24
CA LEU A 29 2.28 -18.57 1.06
C LEU A 29 2.82 -18.91 -0.33
N ALA A 30 2.51 -20.11 -0.86
CA ALA A 30 2.97 -20.51 -2.17
C ALA A 30 2.42 -19.62 -3.28
N ASP A 31 1.15 -19.23 -3.19
CA ASP A 31 0.52 -18.31 -4.15
C ASP A 31 1.11 -16.92 -4.07
N THR A 32 1.30 -16.40 -2.86
CA THR A 32 1.91 -15.07 -2.66
C THR A 32 3.34 -15.02 -3.18
N VAL A 33 4.14 -16.05 -2.90
CA VAL A 33 5.52 -16.14 -3.40
C VAL A 33 5.57 -16.29 -4.92
N LYS A 34 4.66 -17.05 -5.50
CA LYS A 34 4.59 -17.24 -6.96
C LYS A 34 4.38 -15.89 -7.67
N VAL A 35 3.44 -15.08 -7.19
CA VAL A 35 3.18 -13.76 -7.76
C VAL A 35 4.34 -12.81 -7.41
N GLY A 36 4.79 -12.77 -6.16
CA GLY A 36 5.89 -11.90 -5.74
C GLY A 36 7.16 -12.10 -6.57
N ARG A 37 7.49 -13.33 -6.96
CA ARG A 37 8.64 -13.59 -7.86
C ARG A 37 8.45 -13.04 -9.26
N ALA A 38 7.23 -13.02 -9.77
CA ALA A 38 6.94 -12.35 -11.04
C ALA A 38 7.07 -10.84 -10.93
N LEU A 39 6.68 -10.27 -9.78
CA LEU A 39 6.88 -8.86 -9.49
C LEU A 39 8.37 -8.51 -9.37
N ASP A 40 9.17 -9.38 -8.75
CA ASP A 40 10.63 -9.25 -8.68
C ASP A 40 11.27 -9.20 -10.08
N GLU A 41 10.86 -10.11 -10.97
CA GLU A 41 11.33 -10.17 -12.35
C GLU A 41 10.93 -8.92 -13.13
N ALA A 42 9.73 -8.44 -12.90
CA ALA A 42 9.14 -7.30 -13.60
C ALA A 42 9.55 -5.93 -13.02
N GLY A 43 10.21 -5.89 -11.86
CA GLY A 43 10.69 -4.67 -11.23
C GLY A 43 9.59 -3.79 -10.65
N TYR A 44 8.60 -4.39 -10.01
CA TYR A 44 7.55 -3.64 -9.32
C TYR A 44 8.10 -2.88 -8.12
N TYR A 45 7.53 -1.71 -7.85
CA TYR A 45 7.93 -0.81 -6.78
C TYR A 45 7.48 -1.32 -5.41
N TRP A 46 6.24 -1.80 -5.31
CA TRP A 46 5.75 -2.52 -4.14
C TRP A 46 4.75 -3.63 -4.48
N TYR A 47 4.53 -4.47 -3.48
CA TYR A 47 3.55 -5.55 -3.43
C TYR A 47 2.66 -5.33 -2.21
N GLU A 48 1.39 -4.97 -2.45
CA GLU A 48 0.43 -4.57 -1.43
C GLU A 48 -0.54 -5.69 -1.11
N ASP A 49 -0.88 -5.84 0.16
CA ASP A 49 -1.91 -6.70 0.74
C ASP A 49 -2.10 -8.06 0.06
N PRO A 50 -1.07 -8.92 0.02
CA PRO A 50 -1.13 -10.16 -0.74
C PRO A 50 -2.07 -11.23 -0.17
N TYR A 51 -2.16 -11.36 1.16
CA TYR A 51 -2.87 -12.46 1.79
C TYR A 51 -4.37 -12.22 1.92
N LYS A 52 -5.15 -13.30 1.70
CA LYS A 52 -6.61 -13.33 1.89
C LYS A 52 -7.00 -12.93 3.31
N ASP A 53 -8.24 -12.45 3.43
CA ASP A 53 -8.88 -12.06 4.69
C ASP A 53 -8.06 -11.03 5.49
N THR A 54 -7.56 -10.02 4.76
CA THR A 54 -6.78 -8.91 5.29
C THR A 54 -5.37 -9.24 5.81
N GLY A 55 -5.02 -10.52 5.89
CA GLY A 55 -3.65 -11.00 6.11
C GLY A 55 -2.84 -10.28 7.18
N MET A 56 -3.39 -10.03 8.38
CA MET A 56 -2.78 -9.19 9.41
C MET A 56 -1.65 -9.87 10.19
N SER A 57 -1.11 -10.98 9.69
CA SER A 57 0.00 -11.67 10.32
C SER A 57 1.35 -11.03 9.96
N ALA A 58 1.92 -10.24 10.86
CA ALA A 58 3.27 -9.73 10.69
C ALA A 58 4.30 -10.86 10.49
N PHE A 59 4.12 -12.01 11.15
CA PHE A 59 4.98 -13.19 10.95
C PHE A 59 4.88 -13.74 9.54
N GLY A 60 3.67 -13.88 8.99
CA GLY A 60 3.46 -14.37 7.62
C GLY A 60 4.09 -13.45 6.58
N HIS A 61 3.94 -12.14 6.75
CA HIS A 61 4.53 -11.13 5.85
C HIS A 61 6.06 -11.06 5.98
N LYS A 62 6.60 -11.17 7.20
CA LYS A 62 8.04 -11.32 7.38
C LYS A 62 8.58 -12.53 6.63
N LYS A 63 7.86 -13.66 6.66
CA LYS A 63 8.24 -14.85 5.92
C LYS A 63 8.19 -14.64 4.40
N LEU A 64 7.20 -13.90 3.92
CA LEU A 64 7.12 -13.51 2.50
C LEU A 64 8.31 -12.64 2.10
N ARG A 65 8.66 -11.62 2.90
CA ARG A 65 9.81 -10.73 2.67
C ARG A 65 11.16 -11.47 2.56
N GLU A 66 11.30 -12.61 3.20
CA GLU A 66 12.50 -13.46 3.07
C GLU A 66 12.56 -14.18 1.70
N LEU A 67 11.47 -14.27 0.98
CA LEU A 67 11.30 -15.08 -0.23
C LEU A 67 11.10 -14.28 -1.51
N VAL A 68 10.77 -12.99 -1.39
CA VAL A 68 10.60 -12.04 -2.49
C VAL A 68 11.45 -10.79 -2.26
N LYS A 69 11.77 -10.08 -3.35
CA LYS A 69 12.60 -8.86 -3.31
C LYS A 69 11.76 -7.59 -3.39
N THR A 70 10.62 -7.67 -4.05
CA THR A 70 9.70 -6.55 -4.17
C THR A 70 9.23 -6.11 -2.78
N PRO A 71 9.43 -4.84 -2.39
CA PRO A 71 9.04 -4.35 -1.07
C PRO A 71 7.55 -4.55 -0.80
N LEU A 72 7.21 -4.85 0.45
CA LEU A 72 5.80 -4.98 0.86
C LEU A 72 5.26 -3.66 1.38
N LEU A 73 4.09 -3.28 0.88
CA LEU A 73 3.24 -2.22 1.45
C LEU A 73 2.10 -2.88 2.22
N MET A 74 2.07 -2.69 3.53
CA MET A 74 1.12 -3.36 4.42
C MET A 74 0.50 -2.38 5.39
N THR A 75 -0.49 -2.87 6.11
CA THR A 75 -1.18 -2.22 7.22
C THR A 75 -2.44 -1.43 6.86
N GLU A 76 -2.96 -1.53 5.63
CA GLU A 76 -4.27 -0.96 5.29
C GLU A 76 -5.38 -1.44 6.23
N PHE A 77 -5.33 -2.69 6.66
CA PHE A 77 -6.31 -3.32 7.53
C PHE A 77 -5.90 -3.37 9.01
N VAL A 78 -4.72 -2.89 9.34
CA VAL A 78 -4.29 -2.63 10.71
C VAL A 78 -4.85 -1.29 11.14
N ARG A 79 -5.15 -1.09 12.42
CA ARG A 79 -5.79 0.14 12.90
C ARG A 79 -4.99 0.76 14.01
N MET A 80 -4.89 2.09 13.98
CA MET A 80 -4.27 2.92 15.00
C MET A 80 -2.75 2.75 15.11
N LEU A 81 -2.12 3.59 15.92
CA LEU A 81 -0.66 3.74 15.98
C LEU A 81 0.07 2.47 16.42
N GLU A 82 -0.33 1.89 17.55
CA GLU A 82 0.43 0.83 18.20
C GLU A 82 0.53 -0.43 17.31
N PRO A 83 -0.57 -0.95 16.73
CA PRO A 83 -0.49 -2.09 15.83
C PRO A 83 0.34 -1.84 14.56
N HIS A 84 0.34 -0.61 14.01
CA HIS A 84 1.22 -0.26 12.88
C HIS A 84 2.69 -0.37 13.28
N VAL A 85 3.05 0.17 14.44
CA VAL A 85 4.41 0.11 14.97
C VAL A 85 4.83 -1.32 15.27
N ASP A 86 3.94 -2.11 15.90
CA ASP A 86 4.19 -3.52 16.18
C ASP A 86 4.44 -4.32 14.90
N PHE A 87 3.63 -4.07 13.86
CA PHE A 87 3.78 -4.72 12.56
C PHE A 87 5.12 -4.39 11.90
N ALA A 88 5.51 -3.13 11.94
CA ALA A 88 6.80 -2.66 11.41
C ALA A 88 7.99 -3.26 12.16
N ILE A 89 7.97 -3.20 13.51
CA ILE A 89 9.04 -3.73 14.38
C ILE A 89 9.16 -5.25 14.22
N ALA A 90 8.06 -5.96 14.04
CA ALA A 90 8.07 -7.39 13.76
C ALA A 90 8.70 -7.72 12.40
N GLY A 91 8.93 -6.73 11.56
CA GLY A 91 9.53 -6.91 10.23
C GLY A 91 8.52 -7.40 9.17
N GLY A 92 7.25 -7.11 9.36
CA GLY A 92 6.17 -7.54 8.47
C GLY A 92 5.98 -6.67 7.22
N THR A 93 6.65 -5.51 7.14
CA THR A 93 6.45 -4.57 6.03
C THR A 93 7.70 -3.77 5.71
N ASP A 94 7.75 -3.18 4.52
CA ASP A 94 8.76 -2.20 4.09
C ASP A 94 8.17 -0.78 4.04
N PHE A 95 6.88 -0.65 3.72
CA PHE A 95 6.11 0.58 3.77
C PHE A 95 4.89 0.39 4.65
N LEU A 96 4.48 1.41 5.38
CA LEU A 96 3.22 1.39 6.12
C LEU A 96 2.11 2.05 5.30
N ARG A 97 0.92 1.47 5.33
CA ARG A 97 -0.30 2.07 4.81
C ARG A 97 -1.07 2.72 5.95
N ALA A 98 -1.42 3.99 5.84
CA ALA A 98 -2.21 4.70 6.85
C ALA A 98 -3.45 5.35 6.23
N ASP A 99 -4.55 5.39 6.98
CA ASP A 99 -5.82 5.94 6.50
C ASP A 99 -6.49 6.81 7.57
N PRO A 100 -6.75 8.10 7.28
CA PRO A 100 -7.41 8.97 8.25
C PRO A 100 -8.82 8.52 8.64
N ASP A 101 -9.50 7.72 7.84
CA ASP A 101 -10.83 7.21 8.19
C ASP A 101 -10.77 6.13 9.26
N PHE A 102 -9.64 5.44 9.37
CA PHE A 102 -9.47 4.27 10.24
C PHE A 102 -8.45 4.47 11.37
N ASP A 103 -7.56 5.44 11.24
CA ASP A 103 -6.42 5.62 12.14
C ASP A 103 -6.56 6.83 13.07
N GLY A 104 -7.79 7.30 13.30
CA GLY A 104 -8.03 8.42 14.20
C GLY A 104 -7.83 9.79 13.55
N GLY A 105 -8.19 9.90 12.28
CA GLY A 105 -8.13 11.15 11.51
C GLY A 105 -6.71 11.53 11.10
N ILE A 106 -6.53 12.76 10.67
CA ILE A 106 -5.23 13.33 10.32
C ILE A 106 -4.24 13.19 11.49
N THR A 107 -4.70 13.38 12.72
CA THR A 107 -3.86 13.25 13.92
C THR A 107 -3.23 11.87 14.04
N GLY A 108 -4.00 10.82 13.79
CA GLY A 108 -3.52 9.44 13.86
C GLY A 108 -2.54 9.14 12.72
N VAL A 109 -2.86 9.52 11.50
CA VAL A 109 -1.96 9.37 10.35
C VAL A 109 -0.61 10.07 10.59
N MET A 110 -0.63 11.28 11.13
CA MET A 110 0.61 12.00 11.48
C MET A 110 1.46 11.26 12.51
N LYS A 111 0.83 10.63 13.51
CA LYS A 111 1.56 9.83 14.51
C LYS A 111 2.20 8.59 13.87
N ILE A 112 1.46 7.90 12.99
CA ILE A 112 1.98 6.74 12.26
C ILE A 112 3.14 7.16 11.35
N ALA A 113 2.99 8.26 10.62
CA ALA A 113 4.02 8.78 9.74
C ALA A 113 5.32 9.13 10.49
N HIS A 114 5.22 9.81 11.63
CA HIS A 114 6.40 10.13 12.43
C HIS A 114 7.03 8.89 13.09
N ALA A 115 6.22 7.90 13.49
CA ALA A 115 6.75 6.63 13.97
C ALA A 115 7.48 5.87 12.86
N ALA A 116 6.90 5.80 11.67
CA ALA A 116 7.54 5.22 10.49
C ALA A 116 8.87 5.92 10.15
N GLU A 117 8.87 7.26 10.14
CA GLU A 117 10.07 8.07 9.93
C GLU A 117 11.18 7.74 10.95
N GLY A 118 10.81 7.60 12.22
CA GLY A 118 11.75 7.21 13.28
C GLY A 118 12.31 5.80 13.13
N LEU A 119 11.61 4.91 12.42
CA LEU A 119 12.03 3.56 12.06
C LEU A 119 12.77 3.49 10.72
N GLY A 120 12.88 4.61 10.00
CA GLY A 120 13.47 4.67 8.66
C GLY A 120 12.57 4.09 7.57
N LEU A 121 11.26 4.11 7.79
CA LEU A 121 10.26 3.61 6.86
C LEU A 121 9.44 4.75 6.26
N ASP A 122 8.92 4.53 5.06
CA ASP A 122 7.93 5.40 4.45
C ASP A 122 6.51 4.97 4.82
N VAL A 123 5.57 5.92 4.69
CA VAL A 123 4.14 5.69 4.86
C VAL A 123 3.40 6.18 3.65
N GLU A 124 2.56 5.34 3.07
CA GLU A 124 1.68 5.70 1.97
C GLU A 124 0.25 5.89 2.48
N VAL A 125 -0.37 7.01 2.14
CA VAL A 125 -1.71 7.33 2.63
C VAL A 125 -2.74 6.72 1.69
N HIS A 126 -3.60 5.85 2.25
CA HIS A 126 -4.60 5.10 1.49
C HIS A 126 -5.69 6.00 0.91
N ALA A 127 -6.07 5.76 -0.34
CA ALA A 127 -7.13 6.41 -1.08
C ALA A 127 -6.98 7.94 -1.29
N SER A 128 -8.02 8.61 -1.73
CA SER A 128 -7.99 10.03 -2.07
C SER A 128 -9.15 10.82 -1.47
N ASN A 129 -8.85 11.88 -0.75
CA ASN A 129 -9.77 12.94 -0.34
C ASN A 129 -8.99 14.12 0.29
N ALA A 130 -9.70 15.12 0.80
CA ALA A 130 -9.09 16.30 1.39
C ALA A 130 -8.19 15.96 2.60
N ALA A 131 -8.66 15.11 3.53
CA ALA A 131 -7.90 14.73 4.72
C ALA A 131 -6.59 14.02 4.34
N ARG A 132 -6.64 13.11 3.38
CA ARG A 132 -5.48 12.36 2.87
C ARG A 132 -4.47 13.28 2.21
N ARG A 133 -4.94 14.20 1.38
CA ARG A 133 -4.10 15.19 0.71
C ARG A 133 -3.38 16.10 1.69
N HIS A 134 -4.07 16.56 2.73
CA HIS A 134 -3.47 17.37 3.78
C HIS A 134 -2.47 16.57 4.62
N SER A 135 -2.77 15.32 4.95
CA SER A 135 -1.84 14.45 5.65
C SER A 135 -0.56 14.26 4.85
N MET A 136 -0.69 13.87 3.58
CA MET A 136 0.46 13.66 2.70
C MET A 136 1.29 14.92 2.49
N ALA A 137 0.66 16.08 2.34
CA ALA A 137 1.36 17.35 2.20
C ALA A 137 2.14 17.78 3.45
N ALA A 138 1.82 17.19 4.61
CA ALA A 138 2.43 17.53 5.90
C ALA A 138 3.55 16.56 6.33
N ILE A 139 3.72 15.44 5.65
CA ILE A 139 4.75 14.44 5.94
C ILE A 139 5.80 14.39 4.83
N ARG A 140 7.02 13.98 5.17
CA ARG A 140 8.13 13.92 4.21
C ARG A 140 8.44 12.50 3.72
N ASN A 141 7.91 11.48 4.37
CA ASN A 141 8.16 10.07 4.11
C ASN A 141 6.95 9.40 3.45
N SER A 142 6.42 10.04 2.40
CA SER A 142 5.39 9.49 1.52
C SER A 142 5.73 9.83 0.07
N ASN A 143 5.46 8.92 -0.83
CA ASN A 143 5.95 9.00 -2.20
C ASN A 143 4.83 9.25 -3.22
N TYR A 144 3.66 8.64 -3.03
CA TYR A 144 2.59 8.66 -4.02
C TYR A 144 1.25 9.06 -3.41
N TYR A 145 0.58 10.01 -4.07
CA TYR A 145 -0.82 10.32 -3.76
C TYR A 145 -1.73 9.37 -4.55
N GLU A 146 -2.45 8.55 -3.84
CA GLU A 146 -3.36 7.59 -4.46
C GLU A 146 -4.57 8.30 -5.08
N MET A 147 -4.79 8.06 -6.37
CA MET A 147 -5.96 8.51 -7.10
C MET A 147 -6.62 7.32 -7.78
N ALA A 148 -7.88 7.05 -7.45
CA ALA A 148 -8.63 5.96 -8.06
C ALA A 148 -9.06 6.30 -9.49
N LEU A 149 -8.12 6.22 -10.42
CA LEU A 149 -8.36 6.35 -11.85
C LEU A 149 -8.61 4.97 -12.44
N VAL A 150 -9.87 4.54 -12.39
CA VAL A 150 -10.30 3.27 -13.01
C VAL A 150 -10.61 3.47 -14.49
N HIS A 151 -10.93 2.37 -15.18
CA HIS A 151 -11.18 2.38 -16.61
C HIS A 151 -12.22 3.44 -17.02
N PRO A 152 -12.06 4.15 -18.15
CA PRO A 152 -12.96 5.23 -18.58
C PRO A 152 -14.44 4.84 -18.62
N ASN A 153 -14.73 3.58 -18.88
CA ASN A 153 -16.11 3.08 -18.93
C ASN A 153 -16.72 2.77 -17.56
N VAL A 154 -15.91 2.74 -16.50
CA VAL A 154 -16.35 2.48 -15.12
C VAL A 154 -16.53 3.79 -14.35
N GLY A 155 -15.97 4.87 -14.89
CA GLY A 155 -15.93 6.16 -14.23
C GLY A 155 -14.87 6.22 -13.12
N PRO A 156 -14.57 7.40 -12.61
CA PRO A 156 -13.70 7.50 -11.44
C PRO A 156 -14.41 6.81 -10.27
N TYR A 157 -13.64 6.06 -9.49
CA TYR A 157 -14.09 5.61 -8.18
C TYR A 157 -14.57 6.86 -7.43
N ASN A 158 -15.85 6.89 -7.14
CA ASN A 158 -16.50 8.11 -6.68
C ASN A 158 -15.89 8.48 -5.33
N PRO A 159 -15.08 9.55 -5.25
CA PRO A 159 -14.59 9.97 -3.95
C PRO A 159 -15.80 10.27 -3.09
N PRO A 160 -15.80 9.87 -1.83
CA PRO A 160 -16.94 10.06 -0.98
C PRO A 160 -17.31 11.53 -0.93
N VAL A 161 -18.58 11.70 -1.15
CA VAL A 161 -19.46 12.77 -0.74
C VAL A 161 -18.76 14.01 -0.18
N ASN A 162 -19.02 15.14 -0.81
CA ASN A 162 -18.73 16.50 -0.36
C ASN A 162 -17.38 17.09 -0.72
N LEU A 163 -16.80 16.63 -1.79
CA LEU A 163 -15.69 17.41 -2.30
C LEU A 163 -16.24 18.50 -3.21
N ASN A 164 -16.14 19.73 -2.73
CA ASN A 164 -16.14 20.87 -3.61
C ASN A 164 -15.23 20.54 -4.81
N PRO A 165 -15.71 20.69 -6.07
CA PRO A 165 -14.90 20.44 -7.27
C PRO A 165 -13.54 21.14 -7.27
N GLU A 166 -13.38 22.21 -6.49
CA GLU A 166 -12.11 22.91 -6.28
C GLU A 166 -11.06 22.09 -5.54
N TYR A 167 -11.44 20.94 -4.94
CA TYR A 167 -10.54 20.04 -4.21
C TYR A 167 -10.32 18.69 -4.91
N GLN A 168 -10.75 18.55 -6.14
CA GLN A 168 -10.46 17.38 -6.96
C GLN A 168 -9.17 17.54 -7.76
#